data_160a3ead1b609dd4721c9a4087128268
#
_entry.id   160a3ead1b609dd4721c9a4087128268
#
_cell.length_a   1.000
_cell.length_b   1.000
_cell.length_c   1.000
_cell.angle_alpha   90.00
_cell.angle_beta   90.00
_cell.angle_gamma   90.00
#
_symmetry.space_group_name_H-M   'P 1'
#
loop_
_entity.id
_entity.type
_entity.pdbx_description
1 polymer ?
#
loop_
_entity_poly.entity_id
_entity_poly.type
_entity_poly.pdbx_seq_one_letter_code
_entity_poly.pdbx_strand_id
1 'polypeptide(L)'
;QESRGLGDVYKRQVLKRYWLQIFGGIAVGTIIALLLIYLVAITFQFGNQIIASMLPQAATTAIALPVSDGVGGVKELTSLAVILNAVVISALGAKIVKLFKISNPIARGLALGTSGHTLGVAAAKELGETEESMGSIAVVIVGVIVVAVVPILAPILL
;
A
#
# COMPACT_ATOMS: atom_id res chain seq x y z
N GLN A 1 2.91 27.97 14.57
CA GLN A 1 1.57 27.36 14.72
C GLN A 1 0.63 27.70 13.57
N GLU A 2 0.69 28.91 13.01
CA GLU A 2 -0.16 29.37 11.88
C GLU A 2 0.11 28.61 10.58
N SER A 3 1.35 28.32 10.27
CA SER A 3 1.74 27.58 9.04
C SER A 3 1.24 26.13 9.05
N ARG A 4 1.17 25.47 10.21
CA ARG A 4 0.60 24.14 10.36
C ARG A 4 -0.91 24.12 10.12
N GLY A 5 -1.64 25.13 10.63
CA GLY A 5 -3.09 25.25 10.43
C GLY A 5 -3.48 25.43 8.97
N LEU A 6 -2.74 26.25 8.22
CA LEU A 6 -2.95 26.47 6.77
C LEU A 6 -2.67 25.18 5.96
N GLY A 7 -1.61 24.44 6.32
CA GLY A 7 -1.29 23.15 5.70
C GLY A 7 -2.40 22.10 5.89
N ASP A 8 -2.99 22.03 7.08
CA ASP A 8 -4.06 21.06 7.38
C ASP A 8 -5.38 21.41 6.68
N VAL A 9 -5.70 22.72 6.55
CA VAL A 9 -6.86 23.19 5.78
C VAL A 9 -6.69 22.85 4.30
N TYR A 10 -5.51 23.09 3.73
CA TYR A 10 -5.20 22.75 2.34
C TYR A 10 -5.31 21.24 2.09
N LYS A 11 -4.77 20.41 2.97
CA LYS A 11 -4.86 18.93 2.87
C LYS A 11 -6.31 18.44 2.89
N ARG A 12 -7.14 19.00 3.78
CA ARG A 12 -8.59 18.69 3.83
C ARG A 12 -9.33 19.10 2.57
N GLN A 13 -8.99 20.27 1.99
CA GLN A 13 -9.60 20.73 0.74
C GLN A 13 -9.21 19.85 -0.44
N VAL A 14 -7.93 19.45 -0.55
CA VAL A 14 -7.45 18.54 -1.58
C VAL A 14 -8.16 17.19 -1.48
N LEU A 15 -8.25 16.61 -0.29
CA LEU A 15 -9.00 15.38 -0.05
C LEU A 15 -10.46 15.48 -0.47
N LYS A 16 -11.16 16.56 -0.08
CA LYS A 16 -12.56 16.76 -0.44
C LYS A 16 -12.76 16.94 -1.95
N ARG A 17 -11.84 17.63 -2.62
CA ARG A 17 -11.94 17.92 -4.06
C ARG A 17 -11.57 16.75 -4.94
N TYR A 18 -10.60 15.95 -4.53
CA TYR A 18 -10.01 14.87 -5.33
C TYR A 18 -10.21 13.47 -4.70
N TRP A 19 -11.17 13.34 -3.78
CA TRP A 19 -11.36 12.08 -3.06
C TRP A 19 -11.57 10.88 -3.99
N LEU A 20 -12.35 11.07 -5.07
CA LEU A 20 -12.63 10.00 -6.03
C LEU A 20 -11.37 9.55 -6.77
N GLN A 21 -10.51 10.49 -7.17
CA GLN A 21 -9.24 10.19 -7.83
C GLN A 21 -8.27 9.51 -6.88
N ILE A 22 -8.22 9.96 -5.62
CA ILE A 22 -7.35 9.40 -4.58
C ILE A 22 -7.80 7.96 -4.25
N PHE A 23 -9.06 7.78 -3.89
CA PHE A 23 -9.60 6.45 -3.57
C PHE A 23 -9.56 5.51 -4.78
N GLY A 24 -9.99 5.98 -5.94
CA GLY A 24 -9.97 5.21 -7.18
C GLY A 24 -8.55 4.79 -7.58
N GLY A 25 -7.59 5.71 -7.51
CA GLY A 25 -6.19 5.43 -7.80
C GLY A 25 -5.58 4.40 -6.85
N ILE A 26 -5.82 4.53 -5.54
CA ILE A 26 -5.35 3.57 -4.55
C ILE A 26 -6.01 2.20 -4.76
N ALA A 27 -7.34 2.17 -4.99
CA ALA A 27 -8.07 0.93 -5.20
C ALA A 27 -7.57 0.18 -6.45
N VAL A 28 -7.47 0.87 -7.58
CA VAL A 28 -6.95 0.28 -8.82
C VAL A 28 -5.50 -0.18 -8.64
N GLY A 29 -4.64 0.66 -8.04
CA GLY A 29 -3.25 0.30 -7.77
C GLY A 29 -3.12 -0.91 -6.86
N THR A 30 -3.92 -1.00 -5.80
CA THR A 30 -3.93 -2.15 -4.89
C THR A 30 -4.41 -3.43 -5.59
N ILE A 31 -5.48 -3.36 -6.38
CA ILE A 31 -5.99 -4.52 -7.14
C ILE A 31 -4.96 -5.00 -8.15
N ILE A 32 -4.34 -4.09 -8.90
CA ILE A 32 -3.26 -4.45 -9.83
C ILE A 32 -2.08 -5.10 -9.09
N ALA A 33 -1.68 -4.57 -7.93
CA ALA A 33 -0.62 -5.17 -7.13
C ALA A 33 -0.97 -6.58 -6.67
N LEU A 34 -2.20 -6.82 -6.20
CA LEU A 34 -2.68 -8.16 -5.82
C LEU A 34 -2.63 -9.14 -7.01
N LEU A 35 -3.08 -8.70 -8.17
CA LEU A 35 -3.04 -9.52 -9.39
C LEU A 35 -1.60 -9.81 -9.85
N LEU A 36 -0.69 -8.86 -9.73
CA LEU A 36 0.72 -9.06 -10.05
C LEU A 36 1.38 -10.03 -9.07
N ILE A 37 1.10 -9.93 -7.77
CA ILE A 37 1.57 -10.88 -6.76
C ILE A 37 1.11 -12.29 -7.13
N TYR A 38 -0.18 -12.44 -7.44
CA TYR A 38 -0.74 -13.71 -7.86
C TYR A 38 -0.07 -14.24 -9.15
N LEU A 39 0.06 -13.40 -10.17
CA LEU A 39 0.69 -13.78 -11.45
C LEU A 39 2.13 -14.28 -11.25
N VAL A 40 2.92 -13.55 -10.46
CA VAL A 40 4.30 -13.97 -10.14
C VAL A 40 4.28 -15.30 -9.39
N ALA A 41 3.40 -15.45 -8.40
CA ALA A 41 3.34 -16.65 -7.59
C ALA A 41 2.96 -17.91 -8.40
N ILE A 42 2.01 -17.81 -9.33
CA ILE A 42 1.67 -18.94 -10.21
C ILE A 42 2.79 -19.24 -11.24
N THR A 43 3.51 -18.22 -11.70
CA THR A 43 4.63 -18.41 -12.62
C THR A 43 5.75 -19.22 -11.95
N PHE A 44 5.99 -19.00 -10.65
CA PHE A 44 6.94 -19.77 -9.86
C PHE A 44 6.35 -21.05 -9.26
N GLN A 45 5.08 -21.38 -9.58
CA GLN A 45 4.37 -22.57 -9.10
C GLN A 45 4.31 -22.65 -7.56
N PHE A 46 4.14 -21.54 -6.88
CA PHE A 46 3.94 -21.53 -5.44
C PHE A 46 2.60 -22.18 -5.07
N GLY A 47 2.60 -22.95 -3.98
CA GLY A 47 1.36 -23.53 -3.46
C GLY A 47 0.39 -22.47 -2.93
N ASN A 48 -0.92 -22.78 -2.94
CA ASN A 48 -2.00 -21.88 -2.54
C ASN A 48 -1.76 -21.21 -1.17
N GLN A 49 -1.20 -21.95 -0.22
CA GLN A 49 -0.90 -21.45 1.13
C GLN A 49 0.14 -20.31 1.10
N ILE A 50 1.16 -20.39 0.24
CA ILE A 50 2.16 -19.34 0.07
C ILE A 50 1.50 -18.13 -0.61
N ILE A 51 0.69 -18.37 -1.64
CA ILE A 51 -0.03 -17.29 -2.35
C ILE A 51 -0.95 -16.55 -1.37
N ALA A 52 -1.74 -17.28 -0.59
CA ALA A 52 -2.62 -16.71 0.44
C ALA A 52 -1.86 -15.84 1.45
N SER A 53 -0.63 -16.28 1.80
CA SER A 53 0.25 -15.53 2.72
C SER A 53 0.78 -14.24 2.12
N MET A 54 1.00 -14.18 0.82
CA MET A 54 1.59 -13.02 0.14
C MET A 54 0.57 -11.97 -0.28
N LEU A 55 -0.69 -12.36 -0.52
CA LEU A 55 -1.71 -11.44 -1.01
C LEU A 55 -1.87 -10.18 -0.14
N PRO A 56 -1.98 -10.24 1.21
CA PRO A 56 -2.22 -9.05 2.01
C PRO A 56 -0.96 -8.21 2.32
N GLN A 57 0.20 -8.50 1.70
CA GLN A 57 1.49 -7.86 2.05
C GLN A 57 1.53 -6.33 1.84
N ALA A 58 0.61 -5.75 1.07
CA ALA A 58 0.51 -4.30 0.88
C ALA A 58 -0.07 -3.58 2.10
N ALA A 59 -0.74 -4.29 3.01
CA ALA A 59 -1.26 -3.74 4.26
C ALA A 59 -0.23 -3.83 5.39
N THR A 60 -0.51 -3.11 6.49
CA THR A 60 0.31 -3.24 7.71
C THR A 60 0.18 -4.64 8.31
N THR A 61 1.21 -5.10 9.03
CA THR A 61 1.23 -6.43 9.67
C THR A 61 -0.01 -6.69 10.51
N ALA A 62 -0.49 -5.69 11.25
CA ALA A 62 -1.69 -5.80 12.09
C ALA A 62 -2.96 -6.17 11.28
N ILE A 63 -3.04 -5.74 10.03
CA ILE A 63 -4.14 -6.05 9.11
C ILE A 63 -3.84 -7.31 8.30
N ALA A 64 -2.62 -7.44 7.81
CA ALA A 64 -2.22 -8.52 6.92
C ALA A 64 -2.32 -9.91 7.57
N LEU A 65 -1.92 -10.03 8.85
CA LEU A 65 -1.92 -11.33 9.54
C LEU A 65 -3.31 -11.95 9.68
N PRO A 66 -4.33 -11.24 10.23
CA PRO A 66 -5.67 -11.82 10.33
C PRO A 66 -6.32 -12.06 8.96
N VAL A 67 -6.05 -11.21 7.96
CA VAL A 67 -6.56 -11.43 6.60
C VAL A 67 -5.95 -12.68 5.99
N SER A 68 -4.64 -12.87 6.10
CA SER A 68 -3.94 -14.06 5.63
C SER A 68 -4.46 -15.34 6.28
N ASP A 69 -4.59 -15.33 7.60
CA ASP A 69 -5.12 -16.45 8.39
C ASP A 69 -6.53 -16.85 7.91
N GLY A 70 -7.39 -15.84 7.68
CA GLY A 70 -8.76 -16.03 7.20
C GLY A 70 -8.87 -16.64 5.81
N VAL A 71 -7.84 -16.56 4.98
CA VAL A 71 -7.79 -17.13 3.62
C VAL A 71 -6.87 -18.35 3.49
N GLY A 72 -6.41 -18.90 4.60
CA GLY A 72 -5.58 -20.12 4.65
C GLY A 72 -4.09 -19.87 4.45
N GLY A 73 -3.60 -18.66 4.63
CA GLY A 73 -2.18 -18.33 4.63
C GLY A 73 -1.47 -18.65 5.95
N VAL A 74 -0.16 -18.55 5.93
CA VAL A 74 0.74 -18.76 7.08
C VAL A 74 1.20 -17.40 7.61
N LYS A 75 0.89 -17.09 8.87
CA LYS A 75 1.17 -15.77 9.49
C LYS A 75 2.65 -15.38 9.44
N GLU A 76 3.53 -16.34 9.64
CA GLU A 76 4.98 -16.14 9.63
C GLU A 76 5.46 -15.71 8.23
N LEU A 77 4.95 -16.37 7.17
CA LEU A 77 5.24 -16.01 5.79
C LEU A 77 4.66 -14.63 5.44
N THR A 78 3.44 -14.35 5.89
CA THR A 78 2.83 -13.03 5.72
C THR A 78 3.64 -11.95 6.39
N SER A 79 4.07 -12.17 7.64
CA SER A 79 4.91 -11.22 8.37
C SER A 79 6.21 -10.95 7.62
N LEU A 80 6.87 -11.99 7.13
CA LEU A 80 8.09 -11.88 6.33
C LEU A 80 7.84 -11.08 5.04
N ALA A 81 6.78 -11.39 4.31
CA ALA A 81 6.42 -10.68 3.06
C ALA A 81 6.15 -9.19 3.31
N VAL A 82 5.38 -8.85 4.35
CA VAL A 82 5.09 -7.46 4.75
C VAL A 82 6.38 -6.70 5.08
N ILE A 83 7.26 -7.30 5.89
CA ILE A 83 8.52 -6.66 6.31
C ILE A 83 9.44 -6.47 5.11
N LEU A 84 9.64 -7.49 4.28
CA LEU A 84 10.50 -7.40 3.09
C LEU A 84 9.98 -6.34 2.11
N ASN A 85 8.66 -6.33 1.83
CA ASN A 85 8.04 -5.30 1.00
C ASN A 85 8.32 -3.90 1.55
N ALA A 86 8.11 -3.69 2.84
CA ALA A 86 8.31 -2.40 3.49
C ALA A 86 9.77 -1.92 3.42
N VAL A 87 10.72 -2.83 3.68
CA VAL A 87 12.17 -2.54 3.60
C VAL A 87 12.58 -2.17 2.18
N VAL A 88 12.13 -2.92 1.18
CA VAL A 88 12.42 -2.64 -0.24
C VAL A 88 11.88 -1.26 -0.63
N ILE A 89 10.63 -0.94 -0.28
CA ILE A 89 10.04 0.36 -0.59
C ILE A 89 10.72 1.49 0.19
N SER A 90 11.09 1.28 1.43
CA SER A 90 11.86 2.27 2.19
C SER A 90 13.21 2.59 1.54
N ALA A 91 13.91 1.57 1.05
CA ALA A 91 15.24 1.73 0.45
C ALA A 91 15.21 2.28 -0.99
N LEU A 92 14.23 1.87 -1.79
CA LEU A 92 14.18 2.12 -3.22
C LEU A 92 13.05 3.03 -3.65
N GLY A 93 12.01 3.21 -2.85
CA GLY A 93 10.78 3.91 -3.23
C GLY A 93 11.01 5.33 -3.76
N ALA A 94 11.83 6.13 -3.07
CA ALA A 94 12.15 7.47 -3.52
C ALA A 94 12.91 7.50 -4.87
N LYS A 95 13.77 6.48 -5.12
CA LYS A 95 14.47 6.32 -6.40
C LYS A 95 13.50 5.91 -7.51
N ILE A 96 12.59 4.99 -7.22
CA ILE A 96 11.56 4.52 -8.16
C ILE A 96 10.65 5.68 -8.56
N VAL A 97 10.15 6.46 -7.61
CA VAL A 97 9.33 7.66 -7.87
C VAL A 97 10.05 8.66 -8.78
N LYS A 98 11.35 8.87 -8.58
CA LYS A 98 12.18 9.72 -9.45
C LYS A 98 12.36 9.11 -10.85
N LEU A 99 12.62 7.81 -10.95
CA LEU A 99 12.78 7.08 -12.20
C LEU A 99 11.54 7.20 -13.09
N PHE A 100 10.35 7.05 -12.50
CA PHE A 100 9.07 7.23 -13.18
C PHE A 100 8.67 8.70 -13.38
N LYS A 101 9.55 9.66 -13.00
CA LYS A 101 9.35 11.11 -13.15
C LYS A 101 8.02 11.60 -12.51
N ILE A 102 7.60 10.98 -11.43
CA ILE A 102 6.42 11.42 -10.69
C ILE A 102 6.77 12.71 -9.97
N SER A 103 6.32 13.86 -10.47
CA SER A 103 6.64 15.18 -9.94
C SER A 103 5.63 15.70 -8.91
N ASN A 104 4.37 15.22 -8.97
CA ASN A 104 3.31 15.68 -8.07
C ASN A 104 3.52 15.13 -6.65
N PRO A 105 3.61 15.99 -5.61
CA PRO A 105 3.82 15.57 -4.23
C PRO A 105 2.73 14.64 -3.69
N ILE A 106 1.46 14.89 -4.05
CA ILE A 106 0.33 14.05 -3.66
C ILE A 106 0.51 12.63 -4.22
N ALA A 107 0.82 12.53 -5.52
CA ALA A 107 1.01 11.24 -6.19
C ALA A 107 2.20 10.46 -5.62
N ARG A 108 3.31 11.14 -5.27
CA ARG A 108 4.48 10.53 -4.61
C ARG A 108 4.11 9.93 -3.26
N GLY A 109 3.43 10.72 -2.43
CA GLY A 109 2.99 10.27 -1.11
C GLY A 109 2.05 9.08 -1.19
N LEU A 110 1.03 9.16 -2.07
CA LEU A 110 0.09 8.06 -2.30
C LEU A 110 0.81 6.80 -2.79
N ALA A 111 1.74 6.92 -3.75
CA ALA A 111 2.49 5.78 -4.28
C ALA A 111 3.33 5.08 -3.19
N LEU A 112 4.09 5.85 -2.40
CA LEU A 112 4.94 5.30 -1.35
C LEU A 112 4.13 4.69 -0.21
N GLY A 113 3.05 5.35 0.22
CA GLY A 113 2.16 4.83 1.27
C GLY A 113 1.41 3.57 0.84
N THR A 114 0.92 3.52 -0.40
CA THR A 114 0.23 2.35 -0.97
C THR A 114 1.16 1.15 -1.09
N SER A 115 2.42 1.38 -1.49
CA SER A 115 3.37 0.29 -1.76
C SER A 115 4.10 -0.20 -0.51
N GLY A 116 4.48 0.71 0.42
CA GLY A 116 5.38 0.39 1.52
C GLY A 116 4.77 0.60 2.92
N HIS A 117 3.46 0.80 3.00
CA HIS A 117 2.71 1.08 4.22
C HIS A 117 3.49 2.02 5.18
N THR A 118 3.75 1.68 6.44
CA THR A 118 4.38 2.57 7.43
C THR A 118 5.82 3.00 7.04
N LEU A 119 6.63 2.10 6.48
CA LEU A 119 7.97 2.45 6.00
C LEU A 119 7.93 3.25 4.70
N GLY A 120 6.91 3.04 3.86
CA GLY A 120 6.64 3.90 2.71
C GLY A 120 6.29 5.33 3.11
N VAL A 121 5.55 5.51 4.21
CA VAL A 121 5.29 6.85 4.79
C VAL A 121 6.57 7.48 5.31
N ALA A 122 7.45 6.71 5.97
CA ALA A 122 8.74 7.21 6.41
C ALA A 122 9.60 7.69 5.23
N ALA A 123 9.64 6.94 4.13
CA ALA A 123 10.31 7.35 2.89
C ALA A 123 9.64 8.57 2.24
N ALA A 124 8.32 8.70 2.30
CA ALA A 124 7.59 9.86 1.83
C ALA A 124 7.91 11.12 2.63
N LYS A 125 8.09 11.00 3.94
CA LYS A 125 8.49 12.09 4.84
C LYS A 125 9.81 12.75 4.43
N GLU A 126 10.78 11.97 3.95
CA GLU A 126 12.06 12.49 3.44
C GLU A 126 11.88 13.36 2.19
N LEU A 127 10.77 13.21 1.46
CA LEU A 127 10.44 14.00 0.27
C LEU A 127 9.67 15.28 0.62
N GLY A 128 8.86 15.27 1.69
CA GLY A 128 8.14 16.44 2.16
C GLY A 128 6.90 16.12 3.01
N GLU A 129 6.36 17.16 3.67
CA GLU A 129 5.18 17.03 4.54
C GLU A 129 3.90 16.64 3.79
N THR A 130 3.77 17.06 2.54
CA THR A 130 2.62 16.69 1.70
C THR A 130 2.67 15.21 1.36
N GLU A 131 3.85 14.71 0.98
CA GLU A 131 4.09 13.31 0.69
C GLU A 131 3.83 12.43 1.92
N GLU A 132 4.34 12.81 3.09
CA GLU A 132 4.10 12.11 4.37
C GLU A 132 2.60 12.00 4.67
N SER A 133 1.87 13.12 4.56
CA SER A 133 0.45 13.18 4.85
C SER A 133 -0.38 12.32 3.89
N MET A 134 -0.09 12.40 2.60
CA MET A 134 -0.78 11.60 1.58
C MET A 134 -0.43 10.11 1.71
N GLY A 135 0.81 9.79 2.04
CA GLY A 135 1.23 8.43 2.34
C GLY A 135 0.47 7.83 3.53
N SER A 136 0.31 8.60 4.60
CA SER A 136 -0.45 8.16 5.79
C SER A 136 -1.92 7.85 5.46
N ILE A 137 -2.54 8.68 4.62
CA ILE A 137 -3.91 8.44 4.14
C ILE A 137 -3.98 7.18 3.29
N ALA A 138 -3.00 6.98 2.39
CA ALA A 138 -2.94 5.81 1.54
C ALA A 138 -2.86 4.51 2.36
N VAL A 139 -2.07 4.47 3.42
CA VAL A 139 -1.96 3.29 4.31
C VAL A 139 -3.32 2.87 4.87
N VAL A 140 -4.12 3.83 5.33
CA VAL A 140 -5.46 3.54 5.88
C VAL A 140 -6.38 2.99 4.81
N ILE A 141 -6.40 3.62 3.62
CA ILE A 141 -7.26 3.20 2.51
C ILE A 141 -6.87 1.81 2.01
N VAL A 142 -5.56 1.53 1.83
CA VAL A 142 -5.06 0.21 1.44
C VAL A 142 -5.48 -0.85 2.46
N GLY A 143 -5.37 -0.56 3.75
CA GLY A 143 -5.81 -1.47 4.80
C GLY A 143 -7.28 -1.87 4.65
N VAL A 144 -8.17 -0.89 4.42
CA VAL A 144 -9.60 -1.15 4.19
C VAL A 144 -9.82 -1.97 2.91
N ILE A 145 -9.12 -1.64 1.82
CA ILE A 145 -9.24 -2.36 0.55
C ILE A 145 -8.77 -3.80 0.71
N VAL A 146 -7.63 -4.04 1.35
CA VAL A 146 -7.08 -5.39 1.56
C VAL A 146 -8.03 -6.25 2.39
N VAL A 147 -8.61 -5.71 3.47
CA VAL A 147 -9.60 -6.42 4.29
C VAL A 147 -10.85 -6.81 3.49
N ALA A 148 -11.29 -5.94 2.57
CA ALA A 148 -12.49 -6.20 1.76
C ALA A 148 -12.19 -7.12 0.57
N VAL A 149 -11.08 -6.87 -0.14
CA VAL A 149 -10.82 -7.47 -1.45
C VAL A 149 -10.14 -8.84 -1.35
N VAL A 150 -9.18 -9.02 -0.44
CA VAL A 150 -8.43 -10.29 -0.35
C VAL A 150 -9.34 -11.48 -0.02
N PRO A 151 -10.27 -11.43 0.96
CA PRO A 151 -11.18 -12.54 1.23
C PRO A 151 -12.12 -12.87 0.07
N ILE A 152 -12.43 -11.90 -0.79
CA ILE A 152 -13.28 -12.10 -1.98
C ILE A 152 -12.47 -12.72 -3.13
N LEU A 153 -11.24 -12.24 -3.33
CA LEU A 153 -10.39 -12.72 -4.43
C LEU A 153 -9.74 -14.08 -4.13
N ALA A 154 -9.35 -14.34 -2.89
CA ALA A 154 -8.65 -15.57 -2.54
C ALA A 154 -9.40 -16.86 -2.95
N PRO A 155 -10.72 -17.03 -2.70
CA PRO A 155 -11.43 -18.21 -3.15
C PRO A 155 -11.54 -18.37 -4.67
N ILE A 156 -11.31 -17.30 -5.42
CA ILE A 156 -11.35 -17.30 -6.89
C ILE A 156 -9.97 -17.62 -7.47
N LEU A 157 -8.91 -17.20 -6.78
CA LEU A 157 -7.55 -17.29 -7.24
C LEU A 157 -6.82 -18.56 -6.75
N LEU A 158 -7.23 -19.10 -5.59
CA LEU A 158 -6.62 -20.26 -4.94
C LEU A 158 -7.39 -21.55 -5.19
#